data_f8af29023b5d923fa073e2ccdb520917
#
_entry.id   f8af29023b5d923fa073e2ccdb520917
#
_cell.length_a   1.000
_cell.length_b   1.000
_cell.length_c   1.000
_cell.angle_alpha   90.00
_cell.angle_beta   90.00
_cell.angle_gamma   90.00
#
_symmetry.space_group_name_H-M   'P 1'
#
loop_
_entity.id
_entity.type
_entity.pdbx_description
1 polymer ?
#
loop_
_entity_poly.entity_id
_entity_poly.type
_entity_poly.pdbx_seq_one_letter_code
_entity_poly.pdbx_strand_id
1 'polypeptide(L)'
;MKNRSNENPYFTRLQNMEKTRRWLLEQRARKAVEALKKNAFDALYVTGLESARAEILNRIPEGAKVGVGGSMTIRQLGVLDTLEKQGHVIYDHWRPGLPEGDILKIRKAHLTCDVFLTSTNAVTLEGELVNTDGIGNRAGAMIFGPGRVIVVAGVNKVVDDRESAFRRIKEIATPQVVRDMGLELPCAVTGFCVDCNSPMRACRVAVILERKPFLSDIHVLIVGEDLGF
;
A
#
# COMPACT_ATOMS: atom_id res chain seq x y z
N MET A 1 34.37 8.96 -41.66
CA MET A 1 33.67 7.69 -41.51
C MET A 1 32.89 7.73 -40.22
N LYS A 2 31.55 7.90 -40.26
CA LYS A 2 30.68 7.93 -39.09
C LYS A 2 30.49 6.50 -38.59
N ASN A 3 30.94 6.21 -37.37
CA ASN A 3 30.63 4.99 -36.65
C ASN A 3 29.11 4.93 -36.43
N ARG A 4 28.41 4.12 -37.21
CA ARG A 4 27.06 3.70 -36.90
C ARG A 4 27.23 2.61 -35.82
N SER A 5 26.99 2.96 -34.55
CA SER A 5 26.81 2.01 -33.48
C SER A 5 25.73 1.01 -33.90
N ASN A 6 26.08 -0.25 -34.01
CA ASN A 6 25.20 -1.38 -34.31
C ASN A 6 24.32 -1.63 -33.08
N GLU A 7 23.35 -0.77 -32.82
CA GLU A 7 22.36 -1.05 -31.78
C GLU A 7 21.43 -2.15 -32.33
N ASN A 8 21.42 -3.26 -31.63
CA ASN A 8 20.59 -4.42 -31.96
C ASN A 8 19.10 -3.97 -31.97
N PRO A 9 18.40 -4.06 -33.12
CA PRO A 9 17.03 -3.56 -33.26
C PRO A 9 16.03 -4.24 -32.30
N TYR A 10 16.30 -5.44 -31.85
CA TYR A 10 15.52 -6.15 -30.84
C TYR A 10 15.65 -5.49 -29.46
N PHE A 11 16.86 -5.03 -29.10
CA PHE A 11 17.11 -4.36 -27.83
C PHE A 11 16.37 -3.02 -27.74
N THR A 12 16.41 -2.23 -28.79
CA THR A 12 15.65 -0.98 -28.90
C THR A 12 14.12 -1.22 -28.81
N ARG A 13 13.62 -2.31 -29.41
CA ARG A 13 12.20 -2.66 -29.34
C ARG A 13 11.78 -3.09 -27.93
N LEU A 14 12.61 -3.85 -27.19
CA LEU A 14 12.35 -4.22 -25.79
C LEU A 14 12.29 -3.00 -24.88
N GLN A 15 13.21 -2.05 -25.04
CA GLN A 15 13.19 -0.78 -24.28
C GLN A 15 11.93 0.02 -24.59
N ASN A 16 11.48 0.07 -25.84
CA ASN A 16 10.24 0.73 -26.23
C ASN A 16 9.00 0.06 -25.61
N MET A 17 8.97 -1.27 -25.50
CA MET A 17 7.87 -1.99 -24.83
C MET A 17 7.77 -1.62 -23.36
N GLU A 18 8.91 -1.63 -22.64
CA GLU A 18 8.93 -1.24 -21.22
C GLU A 18 8.51 0.22 -21.02
N LYS A 19 8.99 1.12 -21.85
CA LYS A 19 8.57 2.53 -21.84
C LYS A 19 7.06 2.69 -22.07
N THR A 20 6.51 1.92 -23.03
CA THR A 20 5.08 1.95 -23.34
C THR A 20 4.25 1.39 -22.18
N ARG A 21 4.72 0.30 -21.55
CA ARG A 21 4.08 -0.26 -20.36
C ARG A 21 4.04 0.76 -19.22
N ARG A 22 5.18 1.38 -18.90
CA ARG A 22 5.28 2.42 -17.85
C ARG A 22 4.35 3.60 -18.13
N TRP A 23 4.32 4.07 -19.37
CA TRP A 23 3.39 5.13 -19.78
C TRP A 23 1.94 4.74 -19.50
N LEU A 24 1.52 3.52 -19.89
CA LEU A 24 0.14 3.06 -19.63
C LEU A 24 -0.18 3.01 -18.14
N LEU A 25 0.71 2.45 -17.31
CA LEU A 25 0.55 2.39 -15.86
C LEU A 25 0.45 3.79 -15.25
N GLU A 26 1.26 4.73 -15.71
CA GLU A 26 1.19 6.13 -15.30
C GLU A 26 -0.17 6.76 -15.65
N GLN A 27 -0.69 6.56 -16.87
CA GLN A 27 -1.99 7.10 -17.26
C GLN A 27 -3.12 6.55 -16.37
N ARG A 28 -3.08 5.26 -16.05
CA ARG A 28 -4.04 4.62 -15.14
C ARG A 28 -3.91 5.20 -13.71
N ALA A 29 -2.70 5.35 -13.22
CA ALA A 29 -2.44 5.94 -11.89
C ALA A 29 -2.96 7.38 -11.81
N ARG A 30 -2.70 8.21 -12.81
CA ARG A 30 -3.21 9.59 -12.88
C ARG A 30 -4.74 9.64 -12.93
N LYS A 31 -5.38 8.75 -13.69
CA LYS A 31 -6.83 8.62 -13.70
C LYS A 31 -7.39 8.25 -12.32
N ALA A 32 -6.78 7.29 -11.63
CA ALA A 32 -7.15 6.90 -10.27
C ALA A 32 -6.98 8.07 -9.28
N VAL A 33 -5.89 8.85 -9.38
CA VAL A 33 -5.66 10.05 -8.56
C VAL A 33 -6.77 11.08 -8.76
N GLU A 34 -7.16 11.38 -10.00
CA GLU A 34 -8.24 12.33 -10.27
C GLU A 34 -9.59 11.84 -9.73
N ALA A 35 -9.85 10.52 -9.78
CA ALA A 35 -11.04 9.93 -9.18
C ALA A 35 -11.01 9.98 -7.65
N LEU A 36 -9.87 9.69 -7.03
CA LEU A 36 -9.67 9.83 -5.58
C LEU A 36 -9.94 11.27 -5.10
N LYS A 37 -9.46 12.28 -5.83
CA LYS A 37 -9.73 13.69 -5.54
C LYS A 37 -11.22 14.02 -5.61
N LYS A 38 -11.94 13.50 -6.61
CA LYS A 38 -13.41 13.64 -6.71
C LYS A 38 -14.14 12.99 -5.53
N ASN A 39 -13.54 11.94 -4.96
CA ASN A 39 -14.02 11.27 -3.76
C ASN A 39 -13.49 11.90 -2.45
N ALA A 40 -13.00 13.13 -2.54
CA ALA A 40 -12.52 13.97 -1.43
C ALA A 40 -11.25 13.50 -0.73
N PHE A 41 -10.52 12.52 -1.26
CA PHE A 41 -9.17 12.20 -0.77
C PHE A 41 -8.16 13.26 -1.22
N ASP A 42 -7.19 13.58 -0.38
CA ASP A 42 -5.97 14.26 -0.86
C ASP A 42 -5.08 13.21 -1.53
N ALA A 43 -5.00 13.26 -2.86
CA ALA A 43 -4.32 12.24 -3.63
C ALA A 43 -3.32 12.83 -4.61
N LEU A 44 -2.17 12.16 -4.76
CA LEU A 44 -1.18 12.55 -5.74
C LEU A 44 -0.44 11.34 -6.33
N TYR A 45 0.05 11.51 -7.56
CA TYR A 45 0.97 10.60 -8.23
C TYR A 45 2.40 11.10 -8.06
N VAL A 46 3.30 10.19 -7.69
CA VAL A 46 4.75 10.42 -7.62
C VAL A 46 5.49 9.40 -8.48
N THR A 47 6.57 9.81 -9.11
CA THR A 47 7.25 8.99 -10.13
C THR A 47 8.04 7.82 -9.56
N GLY A 48 8.52 7.90 -8.31
CA GLY A 48 9.37 6.86 -7.73
C GLY A 48 9.52 6.95 -6.22
N LEU A 49 10.32 6.03 -5.66
CA LEU A 49 10.51 5.85 -4.22
C LEU A 49 11.00 7.11 -3.51
N GLU A 50 11.99 7.81 -4.08
CA GLU A 50 12.58 9.00 -3.43
C GLU A 50 11.55 10.13 -3.30
N SER A 51 10.76 10.39 -4.35
CA SER A 51 9.69 11.39 -4.29
C SER A 51 8.57 10.97 -3.33
N ALA A 52 8.24 9.68 -3.26
CA ALA A 52 7.27 9.16 -2.30
C ALA A 52 7.77 9.32 -0.86
N ARG A 53 9.05 9.01 -0.61
CA ARG A 53 9.69 9.19 0.71
C ARG A 53 9.66 10.65 1.15
N ALA A 54 10.07 11.58 0.28
CA ALA A 54 10.08 13.00 0.58
C ALA A 54 8.66 13.50 0.92
N GLU A 55 7.68 13.08 0.13
CA GLU A 55 6.28 13.46 0.31
C GLU A 55 5.68 12.94 1.63
N ILE A 56 6.03 11.72 2.04
CA ILE A 56 5.62 11.17 3.34
C ILE A 56 6.24 11.97 4.48
N LEU A 57 7.56 12.18 4.45
CA LEU A 57 8.28 12.88 5.52
C LEU A 57 7.77 14.32 5.70
N ASN A 58 7.46 15.03 4.61
CA ASN A 58 6.91 16.37 4.64
C ASN A 58 5.49 16.45 5.26
N ARG A 59 4.76 15.34 5.32
CA ARG A 59 3.41 15.27 5.88
C ARG A 59 3.37 14.84 7.34
N ILE A 60 4.48 14.45 7.92
CA ILE A 60 4.56 13.99 9.30
C ILE A 60 5.05 15.15 10.18
N PRO A 61 4.23 15.68 11.11
CA PRO A 61 4.62 16.74 12.01
C PRO A 61 5.79 16.31 12.92
N GLU A 62 6.65 17.25 13.30
CA GLU A 62 7.75 17.00 14.23
C GLU A 62 7.22 16.40 15.56
N GLY A 63 7.92 15.41 16.08
CA GLY A 63 7.55 14.72 17.34
C GLY A 63 6.31 13.83 17.26
N ALA A 64 5.69 13.67 16.08
CA ALA A 64 4.49 12.87 15.91
C ALA A 64 4.68 11.41 16.33
N LYS A 65 3.65 10.82 16.91
CA LYS A 65 3.52 9.37 17.11
C LYS A 65 3.02 8.72 15.85
N VAL A 66 3.83 7.86 15.24
CA VAL A 66 3.55 7.26 13.94
C VAL A 66 3.19 5.79 14.10
N GLY A 67 1.96 5.44 13.76
CA GLY A 67 1.52 4.05 13.64
C GLY A 67 1.87 3.48 12.27
N VAL A 68 2.26 2.21 12.21
CA VAL A 68 2.59 1.54 10.96
C VAL A 68 1.78 0.26 10.80
N GLY A 69 0.96 0.20 9.77
CA GLY A 69 0.28 -1.04 9.36
C GLY A 69 1.28 -2.10 8.90
N GLY A 70 0.91 -3.38 9.00
CA GLY A 70 1.70 -4.46 8.41
C GLY A 70 1.76 -4.28 6.90
N SER A 71 2.80 -3.63 6.37
CA SER A 71 2.87 -3.22 4.98
C SER A 71 4.28 -3.30 4.40
N MET A 72 4.48 -4.22 3.48
CA MET A 72 5.74 -4.30 2.72
C MET A 72 5.97 -3.04 1.89
N THR A 73 4.91 -2.41 1.37
CA THR A 73 5.01 -1.13 0.64
C THR A 73 5.69 -0.04 1.47
N ILE A 74 5.29 0.14 2.73
CA ILE A 74 5.90 1.14 3.62
C ILE A 74 7.35 0.77 3.96
N ARG A 75 7.66 -0.52 4.09
CA ARG A 75 9.02 -0.99 4.37
C ARG A 75 9.96 -0.76 3.19
N GLN A 76 9.51 -1.02 1.97
CA GLN A 76 10.29 -0.77 0.75
C GLN A 76 10.65 0.72 0.56
N LEU A 77 9.83 1.62 1.08
CA LEU A 77 10.14 3.05 1.08
C LEU A 77 11.28 3.43 2.03
N GLY A 78 11.58 2.61 3.05
CA GLY A 78 12.66 2.89 4.00
C GLY A 78 12.47 4.16 4.84
N VAL A 79 11.22 4.61 5.04
CA VAL A 79 10.92 5.84 5.79
C VAL A 79 11.04 5.66 7.29
N LEU A 80 10.88 4.44 7.81
CA LEU A 80 10.82 4.18 9.26
C LEU A 80 12.11 4.52 9.97
N ASP A 81 13.26 4.12 9.42
CA ASP A 81 14.59 4.43 9.98
C ASP A 81 14.86 5.95 10.02
N THR A 82 14.36 6.66 9.01
CA THR A 82 14.48 8.12 8.95
C THR A 82 13.66 8.78 10.05
N LEU A 83 12.42 8.35 10.22
CA LEU A 83 11.52 8.86 11.26
C LEU A 83 12.06 8.57 12.67
N GLU A 84 12.61 7.38 12.92
CA GLU A 84 13.26 7.07 14.19
C GLU A 84 14.47 7.96 14.48
N LYS A 85 15.32 8.21 13.47
CA LYS A 85 16.46 9.12 13.60
C LYS A 85 16.04 10.57 13.84
N GLN A 86 14.85 10.97 13.38
CA GLN A 86 14.24 12.28 13.62
C GLN A 86 13.55 12.37 15.00
N GLY A 87 13.55 11.29 15.80
CA GLY A 87 13.00 11.29 17.15
C GLY A 87 11.49 10.99 17.23
N HIS A 88 10.87 10.50 16.16
CA HIS A 88 9.48 10.07 16.17
C HIS A 88 9.28 8.78 16.97
N VAL A 89 8.17 8.66 17.67
CA VAL A 89 7.74 7.40 18.30
C VAL A 89 7.03 6.54 17.27
N ILE A 90 7.59 5.35 16.97
CA ILE A 90 7.05 4.44 15.96
C ILE A 90 6.31 3.27 16.62
N TYR A 91 5.01 3.17 16.36
CA TYR A 91 4.17 2.04 16.74
C TYR A 91 4.18 0.99 15.63
N ASP A 92 5.20 0.14 15.60
CA ASP A 92 5.37 -0.92 14.61
C ASP A 92 5.22 -2.31 15.28
N HIS A 93 4.10 -2.97 15.02
CA HIS A 93 3.80 -4.30 15.55
C HIS A 93 4.56 -5.45 14.84
N TRP A 94 5.37 -5.16 13.84
CA TRP A 94 6.28 -6.09 13.17
C TRP A 94 7.72 -5.94 13.63
N ARG A 95 7.99 -5.10 14.63
CA ARG A 95 9.33 -4.97 15.21
C ARG A 95 9.76 -6.32 15.82
N PRO A 96 10.93 -6.86 15.47
CA PRO A 96 11.41 -8.12 16.01
C PRO A 96 11.52 -8.09 17.54
N GLY A 97 11.25 -9.22 18.19
CA GLY A 97 11.44 -9.37 19.64
C GLY A 97 10.36 -8.75 20.54
N LEU A 98 9.24 -8.28 19.95
CA LEU A 98 8.12 -7.77 20.74
C LEU A 98 7.41 -8.90 21.50
N PRO A 99 7.14 -8.72 22.83
CA PRO A 99 6.24 -9.60 23.56
C PRO A 99 4.83 -9.60 22.94
N GLU A 100 4.16 -10.76 22.98
CA GLU A 100 2.80 -10.90 22.36
C GLU A 100 1.79 -9.88 22.92
N GLY A 101 1.84 -9.61 24.23
CA GLY A 101 0.99 -8.61 24.88
C GLY A 101 1.22 -7.17 24.37
N ASP A 102 2.42 -6.85 23.94
CA ASP A 102 2.74 -5.51 23.41
C ASP A 102 2.31 -5.36 21.95
N ILE A 103 2.29 -6.44 21.17
CA ILE A 103 1.76 -6.44 19.81
C ILE A 103 0.31 -5.94 19.79
N LEU A 104 -0.53 -6.42 20.72
CA LEU A 104 -1.92 -5.96 20.81
C LEU A 104 -2.03 -4.50 21.24
N LYS A 105 -1.19 -4.06 22.20
CA LYS A 105 -1.13 -2.65 22.63
C LYS A 105 -0.74 -1.73 21.46
N ILE A 106 0.28 -2.10 20.68
CA ILE A 106 0.73 -1.36 19.52
C ILE A 106 -0.38 -1.27 18.48
N ARG A 107 -1.08 -2.38 18.16
CA ARG A 107 -2.22 -2.36 17.23
C ARG A 107 -3.34 -1.44 17.69
N LYS A 108 -3.63 -1.38 18.99
CA LYS A 108 -4.61 -0.42 19.56
C LYS A 108 -4.10 1.02 19.49
N ALA A 109 -2.79 1.24 19.69
CA ALA A 109 -2.18 2.56 19.58
C ALA A 109 -2.25 3.14 18.15
N HIS A 110 -2.38 2.29 17.12
CA HIS A 110 -2.64 2.77 15.76
C HIS A 110 -3.92 3.61 15.66
N LEU A 111 -4.93 3.35 16.48
CA LEU A 111 -6.20 4.09 16.46
C LEU A 111 -6.10 5.47 17.11
N THR A 112 -5.01 5.78 17.82
CA THR A 112 -4.83 7.02 18.58
C THR A 112 -3.50 7.70 18.28
N CYS A 113 -2.78 7.28 17.24
CA CYS A 113 -1.54 7.91 16.82
C CYS A 113 -1.81 9.20 16.03
N ASP A 114 -0.80 10.05 15.94
CA ASP A 114 -0.91 11.31 15.20
C ASP A 114 -0.94 11.06 13.69
N VAL A 115 -0.11 10.12 13.21
CA VAL A 115 -0.06 9.72 11.79
C VAL A 115 -0.06 8.20 11.67
N PHE A 116 -0.89 7.66 10.79
CA PHE A 116 -0.90 6.23 10.46
C PHE A 116 -0.39 6.00 9.05
N LEU A 117 0.73 5.30 8.92
CA LEU A 117 1.33 4.91 7.64
C LEU A 117 0.82 3.53 7.23
N THR A 118 0.27 3.42 6.04
CA THR A 118 -0.28 2.16 5.55
C THR A 118 -0.25 2.07 4.02
N SER A 119 -0.63 0.92 3.52
CA SER A 119 -0.97 0.70 2.11
C SER A 119 -2.41 0.24 1.98
N THR A 120 -2.92 0.22 0.76
CA THR A 120 -4.18 -0.44 0.41
C THR A 120 -3.92 -1.69 -0.43
N ASN A 121 -4.86 -2.64 -0.46
CA ASN A 121 -4.72 -3.82 -1.31
C ASN A 121 -5.01 -3.50 -2.77
N ALA A 122 -5.93 -2.57 -3.06
CA ALA A 122 -6.19 -2.08 -4.41
C ALA A 122 -6.74 -0.64 -4.38
N VAL A 123 -6.52 0.08 -5.50
CA VAL A 123 -7.12 1.37 -5.81
C VAL A 123 -7.88 1.22 -7.12
N THR A 124 -9.18 1.53 -7.15
CA THR A 124 -9.97 1.46 -8.38
C THR A 124 -9.78 2.69 -9.25
N LEU A 125 -10.05 2.58 -10.57
CA LEU A 125 -10.10 3.74 -11.46
C LEU A 125 -11.28 4.68 -11.17
N GLU A 126 -12.19 4.27 -10.28
CA GLU A 126 -13.31 5.07 -9.74
C GLU A 126 -12.90 5.82 -8.47
N GLY A 127 -11.66 5.62 -7.97
CA GLY A 127 -11.10 6.34 -6.83
C GLY A 127 -11.54 5.78 -5.49
N GLU A 128 -11.60 4.47 -5.36
CA GLU A 128 -11.92 3.77 -4.13
C GLU A 128 -10.70 3.02 -3.59
N LEU A 129 -10.59 2.91 -2.27
CA LEU A 129 -9.58 2.11 -1.60
C LEU A 129 -10.22 0.80 -1.12
N VAL A 130 -9.78 -0.33 -1.68
CA VAL A 130 -10.33 -1.66 -1.35
C VAL A 130 -9.34 -2.44 -0.52
N ASN A 131 -9.80 -2.94 0.63
CA ASN A 131 -8.96 -3.59 1.63
C ASN A 131 -9.59 -4.87 2.14
N THR A 132 -8.74 -5.86 2.45
CA THR A 132 -9.12 -7.06 3.18
C THR A 132 -8.13 -7.32 4.31
N ASP A 133 -8.65 -7.52 5.51
CA ASP A 133 -7.88 -7.74 6.73
C ASP A 133 -8.27 -9.05 7.44
N GLY A 134 -7.31 -9.61 8.19
CA GLY A 134 -7.57 -10.74 9.08
C GLY A 134 -8.10 -10.29 10.45
N ILE A 135 -7.57 -9.20 10.98
CA ILE A 135 -7.88 -8.68 12.32
C ILE A 135 -8.75 -7.42 12.24
N GLY A 136 -8.63 -6.63 11.18
CA GLY A 136 -9.33 -5.36 11.01
C GLY A 136 -8.63 -4.15 11.60
N ASN A 137 -7.47 -4.32 12.25
CA ASN A 137 -6.74 -3.22 12.87
C ASN A 137 -6.25 -2.17 11.87
N ARG A 138 -5.79 -2.60 10.68
CA ARG A 138 -5.37 -1.70 9.61
C ARG A 138 -6.55 -0.95 9.03
N ALA A 139 -7.60 -1.67 8.62
CA ALA A 139 -8.80 -1.07 8.07
C ALA A 139 -9.49 -0.13 9.08
N GLY A 140 -9.54 -0.50 10.37
CA GLY A 140 -10.07 0.34 11.43
C GLY A 140 -9.34 1.68 11.54
N ALA A 141 -7.99 1.65 11.56
CA ALA A 141 -7.17 2.86 11.61
C ALA A 141 -7.22 3.69 10.31
N MET A 142 -7.54 3.08 9.18
CA MET A 142 -7.77 3.81 7.92
C MET A 142 -9.11 4.56 7.93
N ILE A 143 -10.13 4.01 8.62
CA ILE A 143 -11.47 4.58 8.63
C ILE A 143 -11.58 5.72 9.64
N PHE A 144 -11.08 5.48 10.86
CA PHE A 144 -11.27 6.40 11.98
C PHE A 144 -10.18 6.20 13.04
N GLY A 145 -9.77 7.29 13.69
CA GLY A 145 -8.90 7.27 14.86
C GLY A 145 -7.66 8.14 14.73
N PRO A 146 -6.69 7.82 13.86
CA PRO A 146 -5.48 8.63 13.67
C PRO A 146 -5.78 10.08 13.27
N GLY A 147 -4.94 11.01 13.69
CA GLY A 147 -5.03 12.40 13.26
C GLY A 147 -4.88 12.56 11.75
N ARG A 148 -4.00 11.72 11.16
CA ARG A 148 -3.76 11.65 9.70
C ARG A 148 -3.50 10.22 9.28
N VAL A 149 -3.97 9.84 8.09
CA VAL A 149 -3.66 8.56 7.44
C VAL A 149 -2.93 8.82 6.13
N ILE A 150 -1.77 8.22 5.94
CA ILE A 150 -1.02 8.25 4.68
C ILE A 150 -1.07 6.85 4.07
N VAL A 151 -1.78 6.73 2.96
CA VAL A 151 -1.93 5.49 2.20
C VAL A 151 -1.00 5.51 1.00
N VAL A 152 -0.09 4.55 0.90
CA VAL A 152 0.82 4.44 -0.25
C VAL A 152 0.47 3.20 -1.07
N ALA A 153 0.36 3.36 -2.37
CA ALA A 153 0.11 2.27 -3.31
C ALA A 153 1.06 2.37 -4.51
N GLY A 154 1.69 1.26 -4.90
CA GLY A 154 2.37 1.17 -6.19
C GLY A 154 1.37 1.08 -7.34
N VAL A 155 1.81 1.39 -8.58
CA VAL A 155 0.97 1.26 -9.78
C VAL A 155 0.43 -0.16 -9.99
N ASN A 156 1.11 -1.19 -9.46
CA ASN A 156 0.67 -2.58 -9.46
C ASN A 156 -0.64 -2.84 -8.69
N LYS A 157 -1.12 -1.85 -7.91
CA LYS A 157 -2.35 -1.94 -7.12
C LYS A 157 -3.53 -1.20 -7.76
N VAL A 158 -3.31 -0.51 -8.88
CA VAL A 158 -4.37 0.19 -9.61
C VAL A 158 -5.13 -0.79 -10.50
N VAL A 159 -6.42 -0.93 -10.25
CA VAL A 159 -7.33 -1.85 -10.92
C VAL A 159 -8.55 -1.13 -11.50
N ASP A 160 -9.31 -1.80 -12.38
CA ASP A 160 -10.41 -1.13 -13.08
C ASP A 160 -11.57 -0.78 -12.13
N ASP A 161 -12.02 -1.75 -11.33
CA ASP A 161 -13.24 -1.69 -10.53
C ASP A 161 -13.13 -2.53 -9.24
N ARG A 162 -14.20 -2.59 -8.47
CA ARG A 162 -14.30 -3.38 -7.22
C ARG A 162 -14.12 -4.87 -7.47
N GLU A 163 -14.66 -5.40 -8.54
CA GLU A 163 -14.53 -6.83 -8.87
C GLU A 163 -13.08 -7.19 -9.13
N SER A 164 -12.39 -6.40 -9.94
CA SER A 164 -10.96 -6.50 -10.20
C SER A 164 -10.12 -6.33 -8.93
N ALA A 165 -10.55 -5.45 -8.01
CA ALA A 165 -9.90 -5.27 -6.72
C ALA A 165 -9.98 -6.53 -5.85
N PHE A 166 -11.16 -7.13 -5.71
CA PHE A 166 -11.33 -8.35 -4.95
C PHE A 166 -10.65 -9.55 -5.62
N ARG A 167 -10.64 -9.60 -6.95
CA ARG A 167 -9.89 -10.61 -7.71
C ARG A 167 -8.39 -10.49 -7.42
N ARG A 168 -7.83 -9.27 -7.53
CA ARG A 168 -6.43 -9.01 -7.19
C ARG A 168 -6.10 -9.43 -5.75
N ILE A 169 -6.97 -9.13 -4.79
CA ILE A 169 -6.77 -9.50 -3.39
C ILE A 169 -6.71 -11.02 -3.22
N LYS A 170 -7.64 -11.75 -3.84
CA LYS A 170 -7.73 -13.21 -3.71
C LYS A 170 -6.64 -13.96 -4.48
N GLU A 171 -6.26 -13.48 -5.65
CA GLU A 171 -5.38 -14.19 -6.57
C GLU A 171 -3.91 -13.75 -6.46
N ILE A 172 -3.66 -12.51 -6.00
CA ILE A 172 -2.32 -11.93 -5.98
C ILE A 172 -1.89 -11.58 -4.55
N ALA A 173 -2.59 -10.64 -3.89
CA ALA A 173 -2.10 -10.07 -2.64
C ALA A 173 -2.15 -11.06 -1.47
N THR A 174 -3.29 -11.71 -1.25
CA THR A 174 -3.45 -12.63 -0.10
C THR A 174 -2.52 -13.83 -0.16
N PRO A 175 -2.39 -14.58 -1.29
CA PRO A 175 -1.46 -15.71 -1.35
C PRO A 175 -0.02 -15.31 -1.05
N GLN A 176 0.43 -14.18 -1.55
CA GLN A 176 1.79 -13.68 -1.30
C GLN A 176 1.99 -13.26 0.16
N VAL A 177 1.05 -12.47 0.72
CA VAL A 177 1.14 -12.02 2.12
C VAL A 177 1.15 -13.19 3.09
N VAL A 178 0.25 -14.17 2.94
CA VAL A 178 0.18 -15.30 3.88
C VAL A 178 1.37 -16.24 3.73
N ARG A 179 1.94 -16.37 2.54
CA ARG A 179 3.18 -17.10 2.30
C ARG A 179 4.38 -16.40 2.94
N ASP A 180 4.51 -15.09 2.77
CA ASP A 180 5.55 -14.26 3.38
C ASP A 180 5.50 -14.32 4.92
N MET A 181 4.30 -14.35 5.49
CA MET A 181 4.07 -14.53 6.92
C MET A 181 4.29 -15.97 7.43
N GLY A 182 4.59 -16.93 6.57
CA GLY A 182 4.77 -18.33 6.95
C GLY A 182 3.50 -19.02 7.44
N LEU A 183 2.31 -18.53 7.05
CA LEU A 183 1.05 -19.13 7.46
C LEU A 183 0.70 -20.34 6.58
N GLU A 184 0.34 -21.44 7.22
CA GLU A 184 -0.07 -22.69 6.53
C GLU A 184 -1.53 -22.62 6.06
N LEU A 185 -1.80 -21.73 5.10
CA LEU A 185 -3.09 -21.58 4.47
C LEU A 185 -3.10 -22.19 3.06
N PRO A 186 -4.22 -22.71 2.56
CA PRO A 186 -4.27 -23.33 1.24
C PRO A 186 -3.69 -22.45 0.13
N CYS A 187 -3.99 -21.17 0.12
CA CYS A 187 -3.48 -20.24 -0.89
C CYS A 187 -1.97 -19.92 -0.73
N ALA A 188 -1.39 -20.07 0.46
CA ALA A 188 0.07 -19.98 0.65
C ALA A 188 0.83 -21.16 0.05
N VAL A 189 0.17 -22.33 0.01
CA VAL A 189 0.73 -23.58 -0.51
C VAL A 189 0.51 -23.71 -2.03
N THR A 190 -0.71 -23.48 -2.48
CA THR A 190 -1.12 -23.72 -3.88
C THR A 190 -1.00 -22.51 -4.79
N GLY A 191 -0.98 -21.29 -4.23
CA GLY A 191 -1.10 -20.04 -4.96
C GLY A 191 -2.54 -19.64 -5.30
N PHE A 192 -3.53 -20.49 -5.00
CA PHE A 192 -4.93 -20.30 -5.39
C PHE A 192 -5.86 -20.13 -4.17
N CYS A 193 -6.80 -19.20 -4.28
CA CYS A 193 -7.85 -19.01 -3.29
C CYS A 193 -8.92 -20.11 -3.45
N VAL A 194 -9.19 -20.84 -2.36
CA VAL A 194 -10.24 -21.86 -2.27
C VAL A 194 -11.37 -21.45 -1.32
N ASP A 195 -11.44 -20.16 -0.97
CA ASP A 195 -12.37 -19.61 0.01
C ASP A 195 -12.40 -20.40 1.33
N CYS A 196 -11.23 -20.69 1.85
CA CYS A 196 -11.02 -21.60 2.98
C CYS A 196 -11.76 -21.15 4.25
N ASN A 197 -12.14 -22.12 5.09
CA ASN A 197 -12.69 -21.88 6.43
C ASN A 197 -11.65 -22.19 7.52
N SER A 198 -10.39 -21.82 7.28
CA SER A 198 -9.32 -21.99 8.26
C SER A 198 -9.51 -21.08 9.48
N PRO A 199 -9.22 -21.54 10.72
CA PRO A 199 -9.15 -20.68 11.89
C PRO A 199 -8.18 -19.52 11.73
N MET A 200 -7.11 -19.70 10.93
CA MET A 200 -6.08 -18.70 10.62
C MET A 200 -6.38 -17.90 9.35
N ARG A 201 -7.59 -18.00 8.78
CA ARG A 201 -7.97 -17.27 7.57
C ARG A 201 -7.62 -15.78 7.68
N ALA A 202 -6.82 -15.28 6.73
CA ALA A 202 -6.37 -13.89 6.70
C ALA A 202 -7.39 -12.92 6.08
N CYS A 203 -8.37 -13.42 5.31
CA CYS A 203 -9.39 -12.60 4.63
C CYS A 203 -10.73 -12.70 5.37
N ARG A 204 -10.88 -11.91 6.47
CA ARG A 204 -12.07 -11.93 7.34
C ARG A 204 -12.91 -10.65 7.24
N VAL A 205 -12.27 -9.52 6.99
CA VAL A 205 -12.90 -8.21 6.96
C VAL A 205 -12.62 -7.58 5.61
N ALA A 206 -13.65 -7.24 4.86
CA ALA A 206 -13.54 -6.48 3.61
C ALA A 206 -14.07 -5.07 3.85
N VAL A 207 -13.29 -4.06 3.42
CA VAL A 207 -13.61 -2.64 3.56
C VAL A 207 -13.37 -1.94 2.25
N ILE A 208 -14.35 -1.17 1.82
CA ILE A 208 -14.26 -0.24 0.69
C ILE A 208 -14.43 1.17 1.22
N LEU A 209 -13.42 2.01 1.03
CA LEU A 209 -13.56 3.45 1.24
C LEU A 209 -13.94 4.07 -0.11
N GLU A 210 -15.23 4.30 -0.31
CA GLU A 210 -15.77 4.89 -1.55
C GLU A 210 -15.45 6.38 -1.63
N ARG A 211 -15.47 7.05 -0.47
CA ARG A 211 -15.13 8.46 -0.29
C ARG A 211 -14.39 8.63 1.02
N LYS A 212 -13.64 9.72 1.12
CA LYS A 212 -12.96 10.07 2.37
C LYS A 212 -14.00 10.30 3.48
N PRO A 213 -13.91 9.59 4.64
CA PRO A 213 -14.78 9.86 5.77
C PRO A 213 -14.65 11.31 6.25
N PHE A 214 -15.74 11.90 6.75
CA PHE A 214 -15.80 13.35 7.06
C PHE A 214 -14.74 13.82 8.05
N LEU A 215 -14.44 13.01 9.07
CA LEU A 215 -13.53 13.37 10.16
C LEU A 215 -12.12 12.82 10.00
N SER A 216 -11.84 12.11 8.90
CA SER A 216 -10.53 11.52 8.66
C SER A 216 -9.73 12.35 7.66
N ASP A 217 -8.46 12.62 7.98
CA ASP A 217 -7.50 13.26 7.07
C ASP A 217 -6.72 12.15 6.36
N ILE A 218 -7.10 11.82 5.10
CA ILE A 218 -6.52 10.71 4.35
C ILE A 218 -5.80 11.24 3.12
N HIS A 219 -4.48 11.00 3.08
CA HIS A 219 -3.61 11.28 1.94
C HIS A 219 -3.28 9.99 1.21
N VAL A 220 -3.44 9.97 -0.11
CA VAL A 220 -3.17 8.79 -0.96
C VAL A 220 -2.05 9.09 -1.93
N LEU A 221 -0.94 8.35 -1.82
CA LEU A 221 0.19 8.46 -2.75
C LEU A 221 0.19 7.25 -3.68
N ILE A 222 0.03 7.47 -4.99
CA ILE A 222 0.24 6.45 -6.01
C ILE A 222 1.65 6.63 -6.58
N VAL A 223 2.48 5.61 -6.40
CA VAL A 223 3.89 5.60 -6.81
C VAL A 223 4.05 4.90 -8.14
N GLY A 224 4.83 5.47 -9.05
CA GLY A 224 5.07 4.95 -10.41
C GLY A 224 5.88 3.64 -10.49
N GLU A 225 6.02 2.94 -9.38
CA GLU A 225 6.73 1.68 -9.24
C GLU A 225 5.86 0.60 -8.62
N ASP A 226 6.19 -0.66 -8.85
CA ASP A 226 5.54 -1.80 -8.22
C ASP A 226 5.98 -1.89 -6.75
N LEU A 227 5.04 -1.80 -5.79
CA LEU A 227 5.31 -1.78 -4.36
C LEU A 227 4.43 -2.76 -3.58
N GLY A 228 5.06 -3.57 -2.74
CA GLY A 228 4.42 -4.60 -1.94
C GLY A 228 3.69 -5.63 -2.81
N PHE A 229 2.72 -6.28 -2.21
CA PHE A 229 1.94 -7.34 -2.86
C PHE A 229 0.65 -6.85 -3.46
#